data_6c069229864ee1c7b907813a33f713cb
#
_entry.id   6c069229864ee1c7b907813a33f713cb
#
_cell.length_a   1.000
_cell.length_b   1.000
_cell.length_c   1.000
_cell.angle_alpha   90.00
_cell.angle_beta   90.00
_cell.angle_gamma   90.00
#
_symmetry.space_group_name_H-M   'P 1'
#
loop_
_entity.id
_entity.type
_entity.pdbx_description
1 polymer ?
#
loop_
_entity_poly.entity_id
_entity_poly.type
_entity_poly.pdbx_seq_one_letter_code
_entity_poly.pdbx_strand_id
1 'polypeptide(L)'
;IDLAAIIEFIHTATLLHDDVVDGSELRRNQETANAVWGNEASVLVGDFLYSRSFEMMVDVNRMRVMEILSHATNSIAEGEVLQLLNCNNPDTTQDEYMEVIKRKTATLFEAGTRLGAVLGEVGAEREQAMANYGLHLGIAFQLVDDALDYNSSDEELGKNVGDDLAEGKPTLPLIQAMVA
;
A
#
# COMPACT_ATOMS: atom_id res chain seq x y z
N ILE A 1 6.18 -20.07 -2.62
CA ILE A 1 6.86 -19.45 -1.46
C ILE A 1 7.56 -18.17 -1.92
N ASP A 2 8.41 -18.20 -2.96
CA ASP A 2 9.26 -17.08 -3.37
C ASP A 2 8.45 -15.83 -3.73
N LEU A 3 7.36 -15.96 -4.49
CA LEU A 3 6.50 -14.82 -4.82
C LEU A 3 5.82 -14.20 -3.59
N ALA A 4 5.44 -15.00 -2.60
CA ALA A 4 4.89 -14.47 -1.36
C ALA A 4 5.94 -13.66 -0.59
N ALA A 5 7.20 -14.14 -0.57
CA ALA A 5 8.31 -13.40 0.04
C ALA A 5 8.61 -12.10 -0.72
N ILE A 6 8.57 -12.10 -2.06
CA ILE A 6 8.76 -10.90 -2.88
C ILE A 6 7.70 -9.84 -2.55
N ILE A 7 6.42 -10.24 -2.48
CA ILE A 7 5.32 -9.34 -2.14
C ILE A 7 5.51 -8.76 -0.73
N GLU A 8 5.90 -9.60 0.23
CA GLU A 8 6.15 -9.17 1.61
C GLU A 8 7.34 -8.21 1.70
N PHE A 9 8.40 -8.41 0.91
CA PHE A 9 9.54 -7.50 0.87
C PHE A 9 9.14 -6.13 0.28
N ILE A 10 8.36 -6.12 -0.82
CA ILE A 10 7.82 -4.88 -1.39
C ILE A 10 6.95 -4.18 -0.34
N HIS A 11 6.01 -4.89 0.25
CA HIS A 11 5.11 -4.34 1.26
C HIS A 11 5.86 -3.78 2.48
N THR A 12 6.81 -4.55 3.02
CA THR A 12 7.62 -4.08 4.16
C THR A 12 8.47 -2.88 3.81
N ALA A 13 9.05 -2.84 2.60
CA ALA A 13 9.81 -1.69 2.13
C ALA A 13 8.94 -0.43 2.06
N THR A 14 7.72 -0.53 1.50
CA THR A 14 6.80 0.62 1.47
C THR A 14 6.39 1.08 2.86
N LEU A 15 6.12 0.16 3.80
CA LEU A 15 5.81 0.52 5.18
C LEU A 15 6.95 1.29 5.87
N LEU A 16 8.23 0.86 5.65
CA LEU A 16 9.39 1.54 6.22
C LEU A 16 9.58 2.95 5.66
N HIS A 17 9.25 3.16 4.40
CA HIS A 17 9.30 4.48 3.77
C HIS A 17 8.13 5.35 4.23
N ASP A 18 6.92 4.80 4.28
CA ASP A 18 5.71 5.50 4.70
C ASP A 18 5.84 6.00 6.14
N ASP A 19 6.34 5.17 7.06
CA ASP A 19 6.54 5.57 8.46
C ASP A 19 7.47 6.79 8.58
N VAL A 20 8.45 6.94 7.67
CA VAL A 20 9.32 8.13 7.63
C VAL A 20 8.60 9.33 7.04
N VAL A 21 7.85 9.14 5.95
CA VAL A 21 7.13 10.23 5.26
C VAL A 21 6.02 10.79 6.14
N ASP A 22 5.29 9.91 6.82
CA ASP A 22 4.17 10.26 7.70
C ASP A 22 4.66 10.71 9.10
N GLY A 23 5.93 10.45 9.45
CA GLY A 23 6.46 10.72 10.79
C GLY A 23 5.83 9.84 11.87
N SER A 24 5.36 8.65 11.50
CA SER A 24 4.67 7.74 12.40
C SER A 24 5.60 7.19 13.47
N GLU A 25 5.15 7.19 14.73
CA GLU A 25 5.92 6.64 15.86
C GLU A 25 5.45 5.23 16.27
N LEU A 26 4.20 4.87 15.95
CA LEU A 26 3.58 3.61 16.30
C LEU A 26 2.97 2.91 15.07
N ARG A 27 3.16 1.58 15.00
CA ARG A 27 2.51 0.69 14.05
C ARG A 27 2.21 -0.65 14.70
N ARG A 28 0.94 -1.06 14.69
CA ARG A 28 0.48 -2.33 15.30
C ARG A 28 0.90 -2.44 16.79
N ASN A 29 0.74 -1.35 17.54
CA ASN A 29 1.14 -1.24 18.96
C ASN A 29 2.64 -1.42 19.24
N GLN A 30 3.49 -1.21 18.24
CA GLN A 30 4.95 -1.25 18.39
C GLN A 30 5.55 0.04 17.82
N GLU A 31 6.68 0.46 18.37
CA GLU A 31 7.45 1.57 17.83
C GLU A 31 7.89 1.26 16.39
N THR A 32 7.81 2.28 15.53
CA THR A 32 8.24 2.18 14.14
C THR A 32 9.76 2.10 14.02
N ALA A 33 10.26 1.61 12.89
CA ALA A 33 11.70 1.51 12.65
C ALA A 33 12.41 2.88 12.69
N ASN A 34 11.78 3.92 12.16
CA ASN A 34 12.29 5.29 12.20
C ASN A 34 12.32 5.86 13.63
N ALA A 35 11.36 5.52 14.48
CA ALA A 35 11.36 5.94 15.89
C ALA A 35 12.50 5.28 16.68
N VAL A 36 12.79 3.99 16.42
CA VAL A 36 13.80 3.22 17.16
C VAL A 36 15.23 3.47 16.63
N TRP A 37 15.42 3.52 15.31
CA TRP A 37 16.76 3.55 14.68
C TRP A 37 17.04 4.78 13.82
N GLY A 38 16.07 5.70 13.70
CA GLY A 38 16.17 6.91 12.89
C GLY A 38 15.74 6.72 11.44
N ASN A 39 15.41 7.86 10.81
CA ASN A 39 14.91 7.91 9.45
C ASN A 39 15.87 7.29 8.42
N GLU A 40 17.18 7.57 8.57
CA GLU A 40 18.20 7.08 7.66
C GLU A 40 18.26 5.55 7.62
N ALA A 41 18.17 4.91 8.81
CA ALA A 41 18.16 3.45 8.90
C ALA A 41 16.89 2.86 8.26
N SER A 42 15.72 3.44 8.54
CA SER A 42 14.45 2.99 7.96
C SER A 42 14.47 3.07 6.43
N VAL A 43 14.89 4.21 5.87
CA VAL A 43 14.99 4.40 4.42
C VAL A 43 15.96 3.41 3.78
N LEU A 44 17.18 3.26 4.33
CA LEU A 44 18.18 2.37 3.75
C LEU A 44 17.79 0.89 3.83
N VAL A 45 17.12 0.46 4.89
CA VAL A 45 16.59 -0.92 4.99
C VAL A 45 15.43 -1.13 4.02
N GLY A 46 14.54 -0.14 3.87
CA GLY A 46 13.49 -0.15 2.85
C GLY A 46 14.07 -0.30 1.44
N ASP A 47 15.08 0.49 1.08
CA ASP A 47 15.77 0.42 -0.21
C ASP A 47 16.42 -0.95 -0.43
N PHE A 48 17.02 -1.52 0.62
CA PHE A 48 17.60 -2.86 0.56
C PHE A 48 16.53 -3.92 0.26
N LEU A 49 15.42 -3.93 1.00
CA LEU A 49 14.33 -4.89 0.79
C LEU A 49 13.71 -4.74 -0.60
N TYR A 50 13.51 -3.50 -1.05
CA TYR A 50 12.99 -3.19 -2.36
C TYR A 50 13.92 -3.71 -3.46
N SER A 51 15.21 -3.41 -3.38
CA SER A 51 16.21 -3.89 -4.34
C SER A 51 16.31 -5.41 -4.33
N ARG A 52 16.28 -6.03 -3.14
CA ARG A 52 16.33 -7.49 -3.01
C ARG A 52 15.11 -8.17 -3.63
N SER A 53 13.92 -7.54 -3.53
CA SER A 53 12.73 -8.07 -4.18
C SER A 53 12.89 -8.19 -5.70
N PHE A 54 13.55 -7.23 -6.35
CA PHE A 54 13.83 -7.29 -7.80
C PHE A 54 14.83 -8.41 -8.17
N GLU A 55 15.87 -8.61 -7.37
CA GLU A 55 16.77 -9.77 -7.59
C GLU A 55 15.98 -11.09 -7.50
N MET A 56 15.13 -11.23 -6.49
CA MET A 56 14.28 -12.41 -6.34
C MET A 56 13.29 -12.59 -7.50
N MET A 57 12.74 -11.48 -8.05
CA MET A 57 11.90 -11.55 -9.25
C MET A 57 12.65 -12.11 -10.45
N VAL A 58 13.93 -11.73 -10.62
CA VAL A 58 14.79 -12.26 -11.68
C VAL A 58 15.03 -13.76 -11.48
N ASP A 59 15.27 -14.20 -10.23
CA ASP A 59 15.51 -15.61 -9.89
C ASP A 59 14.28 -16.50 -10.18
N VAL A 60 13.06 -15.95 -10.12
CA VAL A 60 11.83 -16.66 -10.55
C VAL A 60 11.88 -17.04 -12.03
N ASN A 61 12.68 -16.33 -12.83
CA ASN A 61 12.91 -16.57 -14.26
C ASN A 61 11.62 -16.68 -15.10
N ARG A 62 10.63 -15.87 -14.78
CA ARG A 62 9.39 -15.71 -15.56
C ARG A 62 9.16 -14.24 -15.86
N MET A 63 9.32 -13.81 -17.10
CA MET A 63 9.15 -12.41 -17.52
C MET A 63 7.78 -11.85 -17.13
N ARG A 64 6.73 -12.67 -17.19
CA ARG A 64 5.38 -12.26 -16.80
C ARG A 64 5.27 -11.85 -15.34
N VAL A 65 6.02 -12.48 -14.44
CA VAL A 65 6.11 -12.09 -13.02
C VAL A 65 6.78 -10.73 -12.89
N MET A 66 7.88 -10.51 -13.60
CA MET A 66 8.58 -9.23 -13.62
C MET A 66 7.69 -8.10 -14.16
N GLU A 67 6.96 -8.32 -15.26
CA GLU A 67 6.02 -7.34 -15.84
C GLU A 67 4.95 -6.91 -14.82
N ILE A 68 4.32 -7.87 -14.15
CA ILE A 68 3.25 -7.58 -13.18
C ILE A 68 3.79 -6.82 -11.98
N LEU A 69 4.89 -7.28 -11.39
CA LEU A 69 5.43 -6.69 -10.17
C LEU A 69 6.12 -5.34 -10.41
N SER A 70 6.84 -5.17 -11.52
CA SER A 70 7.43 -3.88 -11.86
C SER A 70 6.37 -2.81 -12.14
N HIS A 71 5.24 -3.20 -12.79
CA HIS A 71 4.11 -2.30 -12.95
C HIS A 71 3.47 -1.96 -11.60
N ALA A 72 3.28 -2.94 -10.73
CA ALA A 72 2.71 -2.75 -9.41
C ALA A 72 3.57 -1.80 -8.57
N THR A 73 4.88 -2.01 -8.52
CA THR A 73 5.81 -1.16 -7.76
C THR A 73 5.83 0.28 -8.26
N ASN A 74 5.81 0.48 -9.59
CA ASN A 74 5.71 1.82 -10.16
C ASN A 74 4.36 2.49 -9.80
N SER A 75 3.26 1.76 -9.92
CA SER A 75 1.93 2.28 -9.57
C SER A 75 1.83 2.67 -8.08
N ILE A 76 2.42 1.88 -7.18
CA ILE A 76 2.48 2.20 -5.75
C ILE A 76 3.23 3.52 -5.54
N ALA A 77 4.41 3.68 -6.15
CA ALA A 77 5.19 4.91 -6.03
C ALA A 77 4.44 6.15 -6.58
N GLU A 78 3.71 5.99 -7.70
CA GLU A 78 2.82 7.05 -8.21
C GLU A 78 1.69 7.37 -7.23
N GLY A 79 1.11 6.35 -6.57
CA GLY A 79 0.06 6.51 -5.57
C GLY A 79 0.54 7.28 -4.34
N GLU A 80 1.76 7.02 -3.87
CA GLU A 80 2.39 7.78 -2.77
C GLU A 80 2.56 9.26 -3.13
N VAL A 81 3.08 9.54 -4.32
CA VAL A 81 3.23 10.93 -4.79
C VAL A 81 1.88 11.63 -4.90
N LEU A 82 0.85 10.94 -5.44
CA LEU A 82 -0.50 11.50 -5.53
C LEU A 82 -1.08 11.79 -4.15
N GLN A 83 -0.92 10.90 -3.18
CA GLN A 83 -1.39 11.13 -1.82
C GLN A 83 -0.72 12.36 -1.21
N LEU A 84 0.60 12.47 -1.36
CA LEU A 84 1.35 13.63 -0.86
C LEU A 84 0.88 14.95 -1.49
N LEU A 85 0.56 14.95 -2.78
CA LEU A 85 0.02 16.13 -3.48
C LEU A 85 -1.38 16.52 -3.00
N ASN A 86 -2.17 15.56 -2.53
CA ASN A 86 -3.52 15.79 -2.03
C ASN A 86 -3.56 16.14 -0.52
N CYS A 87 -2.46 15.97 0.21
CA CYS A 87 -2.39 16.34 1.62
C CYS A 87 -2.73 17.82 1.84
N ASN A 88 -3.58 18.09 2.83
CA ASN A 88 -4.09 19.42 3.18
C ASN A 88 -4.86 20.12 2.04
N ASN A 89 -5.34 19.38 1.04
CA ASN A 89 -6.17 19.90 -0.03
C ASN A 89 -7.66 19.64 0.28
N PRO A 90 -8.44 20.67 0.69
CA PRO A 90 -9.85 20.51 1.01
C PRO A 90 -10.75 20.26 -0.23
N ASP A 91 -10.22 20.50 -1.42
CA ASP A 91 -10.95 20.32 -2.68
C ASP A 91 -10.77 18.92 -3.28
N THR A 92 -10.07 18.02 -2.58
CA THR A 92 -9.86 16.65 -3.04
C THR A 92 -11.20 15.94 -3.21
N THR A 93 -11.41 15.43 -4.42
CA THR A 93 -12.62 14.72 -4.80
C THR A 93 -12.58 13.24 -4.41
N GLN A 94 -13.76 12.61 -4.35
CA GLN A 94 -13.86 11.16 -4.17
C GLN A 94 -13.11 10.39 -5.26
N ASP A 95 -13.13 10.85 -6.52
CA ASP A 95 -12.46 10.16 -7.63
C ASP A 95 -10.93 10.22 -7.47
N GLU A 96 -10.38 11.36 -7.05
CA GLU A 96 -8.95 11.51 -6.76
C GLU A 96 -8.52 10.61 -5.59
N TYR A 97 -9.30 10.57 -4.52
CA TYR A 97 -9.07 9.65 -3.41
C TYR A 97 -9.11 8.19 -3.88
N MET A 98 -10.11 7.80 -4.66
CA MET A 98 -10.21 6.44 -5.21
C MET A 98 -9.02 6.07 -6.09
N GLU A 99 -8.46 7.02 -6.82
CA GLU A 99 -7.26 6.79 -7.63
C GLU A 99 -6.03 6.57 -6.74
N VAL A 100 -5.87 7.32 -5.65
CA VAL A 100 -4.80 7.11 -4.67
C VAL A 100 -4.87 5.70 -4.09
N ILE A 101 -6.01 5.28 -3.52
CA ILE A 101 -6.12 3.97 -2.87
C ILE A 101 -5.97 2.80 -3.85
N LYS A 102 -6.40 2.96 -5.10
CA LYS A 102 -6.15 1.96 -6.14
C LYS A 102 -4.66 1.77 -6.38
N ARG A 103 -3.93 2.88 -6.59
CA ARG A 103 -2.49 2.84 -6.90
C ARG A 103 -1.66 2.42 -5.70
N LYS A 104 -1.85 3.10 -4.56
CA LYS A 104 -1.04 2.89 -3.35
C LYS A 104 -1.26 1.51 -2.73
N THR A 105 -2.51 1.08 -2.61
CA THR A 105 -2.89 -0.11 -1.82
C THR A 105 -3.38 -1.26 -2.68
N ALA A 106 -4.41 -1.05 -3.50
CA ALA A 106 -5.10 -2.14 -4.18
C ALA A 106 -4.25 -2.82 -5.26
N THR A 107 -3.32 -2.11 -5.88
CA THR A 107 -2.43 -2.64 -6.91
C THR A 107 -1.57 -3.82 -6.42
N LEU A 108 -1.10 -3.82 -5.16
CA LEU A 108 -0.32 -4.95 -4.64
C LEU A 108 -1.20 -6.19 -4.38
N PHE A 109 -2.45 -5.99 -3.94
CA PHE A 109 -3.44 -7.08 -3.83
C PHE A 109 -3.76 -7.67 -5.20
N GLU A 110 -3.98 -6.82 -6.21
CA GLU A 110 -4.19 -7.23 -7.60
C GLU A 110 -3.01 -8.07 -8.10
N ALA A 111 -1.79 -7.57 -7.94
CA ALA A 111 -0.59 -8.27 -8.37
C ALA A 111 -0.46 -9.64 -7.69
N GLY A 112 -0.68 -9.73 -6.38
CA GLY A 112 -0.59 -10.97 -5.61
C GLY A 112 -1.56 -12.04 -6.10
N THR A 113 -2.84 -11.70 -6.26
CA THR A 113 -3.86 -12.65 -6.72
C THR A 113 -3.67 -13.05 -8.18
N ARG A 114 -3.29 -12.09 -9.03
CA ARG A 114 -2.97 -12.29 -10.44
C ARG A 114 -1.77 -13.23 -10.63
N LEU A 115 -0.71 -13.06 -9.85
CA LEU A 115 0.46 -13.94 -9.87
C LEU A 115 0.13 -15.37 -9.46
N GLY A 116 -0.81 -15.57 -8.52
CA GLY A 116 -1.33 -16.89 -8.20
C GLY A 116 -1.96 -17.58 -9.42
N ALA A 117 -2.74 -16.85 -10.21
CA ALA A 117 -3.34 -17.33 -11.46
C ALA A 117 -2.29 -17.63 -12.54
N VAL A 118 -1.28 -16.74 -12.69
CA VAL A 118 -0.15 -16.93 -13.63
C VAL A 118 0.64 -18.18 -13.30
N LEU A 119 0.93 -18.43 -12.03
CA LEU A 119 1.64 -19.65 -11.62
C LEU A 119 0.80 -20.91 -11.79
N GLY A 120 -0.50 -20.81 -11.61
CA GLY A 120 -1.46 -21.90 -11.82
C GLY A 120 -1.77 -22.15 -13.29
N GLU A 121 -1.24 -21.33 -14.21
CA GLU A 121 -1.44 -21.46 -15.68
C GLU A 121 -2.93 -21.58 -16.08
N VAL A 122 -3.81 -20.86 -15.38
CA VAL A 122 -5.27 -21.01 -15.48
C VAL A 122 -5.92 -20.33 -16.69
N GLY A 123 -5.12 -19.67 -17.54
CA GLY A 123 -5.56 -18.95 -18.73
C GLY A 123 -5.99 -17.51 -18.47
N ALA A 124 -6.03 -16.69 -19.52
CA ALA A 124 -6.18 -15.23 -19.45
C ALA A 124 -7.47 -14.76 -18.77
N GLU A 125 -8.59 -15.43 -19.01
CA GLU A 125 -9.88 -15.07 -18.41
C GLU A 125 -9.86 -15.20 -16.88
N ARG A 126 -9.30 -16.29 -16.37
CA ARG A 126 -9.17 -16.51 -14.92
C ARG A 126 -8.09 -15.63 -14.31
N GLU A 127 -6.98 -15.38 -15.02
CA GLU A 127 -5.98 -14.40 -14.62
C GLU A 127 -6.64 -13.03 -14.40
N GLN A 128 -7.46 -12.57 -15.35
CA GLN A 128 -8.15 -11.28 -15.21
C GLN A 128 -9.19 -11.29 -14.09
N ALA A 129 -9.92 -12.38 -13.90
CA ALA A 129 -10.86 -12.51 -12.78
C ALA A 129 -10.14 -12.41 -11.42
N MET A 130 -8.98 -13.04 -11.27
CA MET A 130 -8.16 -12.94 -10.06
C MET A 130 -7.56 -11.54 -9.87
N ALA A 131 -7.15 -10.87 -10.94
CA ALA A 131 -6.71 -9.48 -10.88
C ALA A 131 -7.83 -8.57 -10.38
N ASN A 132 -9.03 -8.68 -10.93
CA ASN A 132 -10.20 -7.91 -10.50
C ASN A 132 -10.57 -8.21 -9.04
N TYR A 133 -10.51 -9.47 -8.63
CA TYR A 133 -10.76 -9.86 -7.23
C TYR A 133 -9.77 -9.17 -6.29
N GLY A 134 -8.47 -9.23 -6.59
CA GLY A 134 -7.44 -8.59 -5.79
C GLY A 134 -7.61 -7.07 -5.72
N LEU A 135 -7.88 -6.43 -6.85
CA LEU A 135 -8.13 -4.99 -6.92
C LEU A 135 -9.29 -4.57 -5.99
N HIS A 136 -10.45 -5.24 -6.10
CA HIS A 136 -11.61 -4.91 -5.28
C HIS A 136 -11.39 -5.23 -3.80
N LEU A 137 -10.66 -6.31 -3.49
CA LEU A 137 -10.29 -6.65 -2.12
C LEU A 137 -9.39 -5.55 -1.50
N GLY A 138 -8.39 -5.07 -2.24
CA GLY A 138 -7.50 -4.01 -1.79
C GLY A 138 -8.23 -2.67 -1.59
N ILE A 139 -9.15 -2.32 -2.48
CA ILE A 139 -10.01 -1.14 -2.32
C ILE A 139 -10.87 -1.27 -1.05
N ALA A 140 -11.55 -2.40 -0.88
CA ALA A 140 -12.38 -2.63 0.30
C ALA A 140 -11.56 -2.60 1.59
N PHE A 141 -10.35 -3.16 1.57
CA PHE A 141 -9.42 -3.13 2.70
C PHE A 141 -9.11 -1.68 3.12
N GLN A 142 -8.72 -0.83 2.16
CA GLN A 142 -8.38 0.56 2.47
C GLN A 142 -9.58 1.37 2.94
N LEU A 143 -10.77 1.20 2.31
CA LEU A 143 -11.99 1.88 2.76
C LEU A 143 -12.36 1.54 4.20
N VAL A 144 -12.13 0.28 4.61
CA VAL A 144 -12.36 -0.16 6.00
C VAL A 144 -11.30 0.43 6.92
N ASP A 145 -10.02 0.43 6.52
CA ASP A 145 -8.94 1.02 7.32
C ASP A 145 -9.19 2.50 7.61
N ASP A 146 -9.53 3.27 6.58
CA ASP A 146 -9.84 4.70 6.70
C ASP A 146 -11.09 4.97 7.56
N ALA A 147 -12.10 4.10 7.50
CA ALA A 147 -13.29 4.22 8.35
C ALA A 147 -12.97 3.89 9.81
N LEU A 148 -12.11 2.93 10.06
CA LEU A 148 -11.66 2.55 11.41
C LEU A 148 -10.82 3.65 12.05
N ASP A 149 -10.05 4.41 11.29
CA ASP A 149 -9.27 5.55 11.79
C ASP A 149 -10.14 6.59 12.51
N TYR A 150 -11.42 6.69 12.14
CA TYR A 150 -12.38 7.61 12.78
C TYR A 150 -13.28 6.96 13.84
N ASN A 151 -13.35 5.65 13.93
CA ASN A 151 -14.39 4.95 14.70
C ASN A 151 -13.88 3.81 15.59
N SER A 152 -12.58 3.69 15.78
CA SER A 152 -11.97 2.68 16.66
C SER A 152 -11.34 3.31 17.90
N SER A 153 -10.92 2.46 18.85
CA SER A 153 -10.02 2.86 19.93
C SER A 153 -8.55 2.67 19.53
N ASP A 154 -7.65 3.41 20.15
CA ASP A 154 -6.19 3.27 19.92
C ASP A 154 -5.71 1.83 20.12
N GLU A 155 -6.30 1.09 21.09
CA GLU A 155 -5.97 -0.30 21.37
C GLU A 155 -6.37 -1.25 20.23
N GLU A 156 -7.50 -0.97 19.53
CA GLU A 156 -7.99 -1.79 18.43
C GLU A 156 -7.25 -1.51 17.12
N LEU A 157 -6.90 -0.25 16.85
CA LEU A 157 -6.18 0.17 15.65
C LEU A 157 -4.69 -0.17 15.70
N GLY A 158 -4.09 -0.15 16.87
CA GLY A 158 -2.64 -0.27 17.03
C GLY A 158 -1.83 0.93 16.50
N LYS A 159 -2.51 2.04 16.25
CA LYS A 159 -2.00 3.40 15.96
C LYS A 159 -2.92 4.42 16.63
N ASN A 160 -2.57 5.69 16.63
CA ASN A 160 -3.48 6.72 17.21
C ASN A 160 -4.73 6.86 16.34
N VAL A 161 -5.87 7.10 16.97
CA VAL A 161 -7.13 7.41 16.26
C VAL A 161 -7.06 8.83 15.69
N GLY A 162 -7.45 8.97 14.41
CA GLY A 162 -7.44 10.25 13.71
C GLY A 162 -6.07 10.66 13.17
N ASP A 163 -5.13 9.73 13.05
CA ASP A 163 -3.81 10.00 12.44
C ASP A 163 -3.97 10.54 11.00
N ASP A 164 -4.89 9.98 10.18
CA ASP A 164 -5.15 10.46 8.82
C ASP A 164 -5.54 11.95 8.80
N LEU A 165 -6.36 12.39 9.74
CA LEU A 165 -6.74 13.79 9.85
C LEU A 165 -5.57 14.66 10.34
N ALA A 166 -4.79 14.18 11.30
CA ALA A 166 -3.63 14.89 11.83
C ALA A 166 -2.54 15.07 10.76
N GLU A 167 -2.38 14.10 9.87
CA GLU A 167 -1.45 14.12 8.74
C GLU A 167 -2.01 14.93 7.54
N GLY A 168 -3.25 15.39 7.62
CA GLY A 168 -3.92 16.15 6.55
C GLY A 168 -4.30 15.29 5.34
N LYS A 169 -4.44 13.97 5.51
CA LYS A 169 -4.87 13.05 4.44
C LYS A 169 -6.38 13.17 4.22
N PRO A 170 -6.86 13.59 3.03
CA PRO A 170 -8.28 13.67 2.72
C PRO A 170 -8.84 12.27 2.40
N THR A 171 -9.17 11.50 3.44
CA THR A 171 -9.78 10.19 3.29
C THR A 171 -11.29 10.27 3.07
N LEU A 172 -11.92 9.19 2.61
CA LEU A 172 -13.33 9.22 2.20
C LEU A 172 -14.29 9.71 3.30
N PRO A 173 -14.16 9.33 4.57
CA PRO A 173 -15.02 9.87 5.63
C PRO A 173 -14.96 11.40 5.72
N LEU A 174 -13.76 11.99 5.65
CA LEU A 174 -13.58 13.43 5.69
C LEU A 174 -14.15 14.10 4.43
N ILE A 175 -13.88 13.56 3.23
CA ILE A 175 -14.40 14.07 1.95
C ILE A 175 -15.93 14.12 2.00
N GLN A 176 -16.59 13.05 2.46
CA GLN A 176 -18.05 12.99 2.56
C GLN A 176 -18.60 13.97 3.59
N ALA A 177 -17.92 14.17 4.71
CA ALA A 177 -18.32 15.14 5.73
C ALA A 177 -18.22 16.60 5.25
N MET A 178 -17.26 16.90 4.37
CA MET A 178 -17.10 18.26 3.80
C MET A 178 -18.16 18.59 2.72
N VAL A 179 -18.76 17.59 2.08
CA VAL A 179 -19.78 17.76 1.03
C VAL A 179 -21.20 17.78 1.60
N ALA A 180 -21.41 17.25 2.82
CA ALA A 180 -22.71 17.15 3.48
C ALA A 180 -23.15 18.49 4.08
#